data_768a4dcd569289647a2071cda05ad522
#
_entry.id   768a4dcd569289647a2071cda05ad522
#
_cell.length_a   1.000
_cell.length_b   1.000
_cell.length_c   1.000
_cell.angle_alpha   90.00
_cell.angle_beta   90.00
_cell.angle_gamma   90.00
#
_symmetry.space_group_name_H-M   'P 1'
#
loop_
_entity.id
_entity.type
_entity.pdbx_description
1 polymer ?
#
loop_
_entity_poly.entity_id
_entity_poly.type
_entity_poly.pdbx_seq_one_letter_code
_entity_poly.pdbx_strand_id
1 'polypeptide(L)'
;MYKRQKQDLPDMCSRRGNRIEGLKEKDLIGIPWLFAFAMRNDGWYLRQDIIWHKPNPMPESVKDRCTKAHEYIFLFSKNKKYYYNNEAIKEPAKDWGTRDRSKGKYHNEGTGLQPHSGLTKSYPTKNKRSVWSVTNKPYKDAHFAVYPPDLIEPCIKAGSEVGDIVLDPFMGSGTTAMVAKALGRDYIGLSLIHI
;
A
#
# COMPACT_ATOMS: atom_id res chain seq x y z
N MET A 1 27.69 6.30 35.74
CA MET A 1 26.49 7.13 35.96
C MET A 1 26.69 8.42 35.17
N TYR A 2 26.34 8.46 33.87
CA TYR A 2 26.52 9.63 33.02
C TYR A 2 25.31 10.55 33.19
N LYS A 3 25.49 11.67 33.89
CA LYS A 3 24.51 12.78 33.88
C LYS A 3 24.53 13.44 32.50
N ARG A 4 23.48 13.26 31.71
CA ARG A 4 23.25 14.10 30.54
C ARG A 4 23.09 15.53 31.01
N GLN A 5 24.05 16.41 30.65
CA GLN A 5 23.86 17.85 30.71
C GLN A 5 22.68 18.18 29.77
N LYS A 6 21.66 18.82 30.33
CA LYS A 6 20.65 19.51 29.52
C LYS A 6 21.41 20.64 28.80
N GLN A 7 21.73 20.43 27.53
CA GLN A 7 22.02 21.56 26.67
C GLN A 7 20.72 22.34 26.52
N ASP A 8 20.75 23.60 26.90
CA ASP A 8 19.68 24.57 26.61
C ASP A 8 19.60 24.73 25.10
N LEU A 9 18.90 23.84 24.45
CA LEU A 9 18.46 24.04 23.06
C LEU A 9 17.53 25.25 23.08
N PRO A 10 17.77 26.29 22.27
CA PRO A 10 16.86 27.41 22.17
C PRO A 10 15.47 26.85 21.89
N ASP A 11 14.48 27.41 22.57
CA ASP A 11 13.08 27.02 22.53
C ASP A 11 12.53 27.06 21.09
N MET A 12 12.85 26.03 20.31
CA MET A 12 12.33 25.85 18.95
C MET A 12 10.85 25.43 18.98
N CYS A 13 10.30 25.18 20.15
CA CYS A 13 8.90 24.81 20.34
C CYS A 13 7.93 26.01 20.36
N SER A 14 8.46 27.23 20.51
CA SER A 14 7.64 28.45 20.51
C SER A 14 7.45 29.10 19.13
N ARG A 15 8.07 28.57 18.08
CA ARG A 15 7.74 28.99 16.72
C ARG A 15 6.34 28.52 16.44
N ARG A 16 5.36 29.44 16.52
CA ARG A 16 4.05 29.28 15.86
C ARG A 16 4.35 28.73 14.48
N GLY A 17 4.12 27.40 14.31
CA GLY A 17 4.48 26.71 13.10
C GLY A 17 3.91 27.48 11.92
N ASN A 18 4.68 27.61 10.86
CA ASN A 18 4.21 28.22 9.61
C ASN A 18 2.89 27.55 9.27
N ARG A 19 1.78 28.27 9.44
CA ARG A 19 0.46 27.77 9.03
C ARG A 19 0.55 27.56 7.53
N ILE A 20 0.39 26.32 7.10
CA ILE A 20 0.20 26.03 5.68
C ILE A 20 -1.11 26.69 5.30
N GLU A 21 -1.09 27.58 4.34
CA GLU A 21 -2.28 28.31 3.89
C GLU A 21 -3.41 27.34 3.56
N GLY A 22 -4.59 27.58 4.10
CA GLY A 22 -5.76 26.72 3.90
C GLY A 22 -5.92 25.54 4.86
N LEU A 23 -4.96 25.28 5.77
CA LEU A 23 -5.08 24.22 6.79
C LEU A 23 -5.30 24.80 8.19
N LYS A 24 -6.13 24.14 8.96
CA LYS A 24 -6.37 24.45 10.38
C LYS A 24 -5.41 23.62 11.25
N GLU A 25 -5.24 24.06 12.49
CA GLU A 25 -4.54 23.25 13.49
C GLU A 25 -5.21 21.87 13.63
N LYS A 26 -4.41 20.80 13.64
CA LYS A 26 -4.83 19.39 13.68
C LYS A 26 -5.47 18.85 12.41
N ASP A 27 -5.57 19.61 11.33
CA ASP A 27 -6.04 19.06 10.07
C ASP A 27 -5.08 17.96 9.55
N LEU A 28 -5.65 16.92 8.96
CA LEU A 28 -4.89 15.93 8.20
C LEU A 28 -4.46 16.55 6.85
N ILE A 29 -3.16 16.70 6.65
CA ILE A 29 -2.61 17.31 5.42
C ILE A 29 -3.00 16.52 4.16
N GLY A 30 -3.09 15.19 4.25
CA GLY A 30 -3.53 14.33 3.15
C GLY A 30 -2.51 14.18 2.03
N ILE A 31 -1.21 14.30 2.32
CA ILE A 31 -0.12 14.23 1.32
C ILE A 31 -0.27 13.07 0.31
N PRO A 32 -0.60 11.82 0.71
CA PRO A 32 -0.74 10.75 -0.28
C PRO A 32 -1.81 11.06 -1.34
N TRP A 33 -2.94 11.61 -0.94
CA TRP A 33 -4.03 11.97 -1.85
C TRP A 33 -3.72 13.22 -2.68
N LEU A 34 -3.05 14.22 -2.10
CA LEU A 34 -2.57 15.38 -2.85
C LEU A 34 -1.61 14.94 -3.96
N PHE A 35 -0.68 14.04 -3.66
CA PHE A 35 0.21 13.45 -4.67
C PHE A 35 -0.57 12.69 -5.74
N ALA A 36 -1.53 11.85 -5.34
CA ALA A 36 -2.33 11.07 -6.28
C ALA A 36 -3.13 11.96 -7.24
N PHE A 37 -3.71 13.05 -6.75
CA PHE A 37 -4.44 14.00 -7.59
C PHE A 37 -3.52 14.84 -8.48
N ALA A 38 -2.34 15.23 -7.97
CA ALA A 38 -1.33 15.91 -8.78
C ALA A 38 -0.87 15.04 -9.96
N MET A 39 -0.56 13.77 -9.72
CA MET A 39 -0.20 12.82 -10.78
C MET A 39 -1.33 12.66 -11.81
N ARG A 40 -2.57 12.55 -11.36
CA ARG A 40 -3.72 12.47 -12.26
C ARG A 40 -3.86 13.76 -13.10
N ASN A 41 -3.65 14.92 -12.52
CA ASN A 41 -3.70 16.19 -13.23
C ASN A 41 -2.53 16.36 -14.22
N ASP A 42 -1.40 15.69 -13.95
CA ASP A 42 -0.24 15.58 -14.87
C ASP A 42 -0.46 14.57 -16.01
N GLY A 43 -1.67 14.02 -16.14
CA GLY A 43 -2.07 13.13 -17.24
C GLY A 43 -1.92 11.63 -16.98
N TRP A 44 -1.55 11.21 -15.77
CA TRP A 44 -1.57 9.81 -15.40
C TRP A 44 -2.98 9.31 -15.11
N TYR A 45 -3.24 8.06 -15.39
CA TYR A 45 -4.48 7.39 -15.00
C TYR A 45 -4.33 6.87 -13.57
N LEU A 46 -5.01 7.47 -12.61
CA LEU A 46 -5.17 6.92 -11.27
C LEU A 46 -6.17 5.77 -11.34
N ARG A 47 -5.66 4.53 -11.26
CA ARG A 47 -6.44 3.32 -11.49
C ARG A 47 -7.05 2.76 -10.21
N GLN A 48 -6.29 2.77 -9.12
CA GLN A 48 -6.73 2.20 -7.85
C GLN A 48 -5.93 2.76 -6.69
N ASP A 49 -6.57 2.87 -5.54
CA ASP A 49 -5.93 2.95 -4.22
C ASP A 49 -5.88 1.54 -3.60
N ILE A 50 -4.77 1.25 -2.97
CA ILE A 50 -4.53 0.01 -2.24
C ILE A 50 -4.13 0.39 -0.84
N ILE A 51 -4.69 -0.28 0.15
CA ILE A 51 -4.40 -0.06 1.56
C ILE A 51 -3.35 -1.07 2.03
N TRP A 52 -2.20 -0.59 2.43
CA TRP A 52 -1.29 -1.38 3.24
C TRP A 52 -1.73 -1.31 4.70
N HIS A 53 -2.44 -2.33 5.15
CA HIS A 53 -2.79 -2.52 6.55
C HIS A 53 -1.60 -3.08 7.32
N LYS A 54 -1.23 -2.41 8.41
CA LYS A 54 -0.15 -2.80 9.33
C LYS A 54 -0.77 -3.48 10.56
N PRO A 55 -0.68 -4.82 10.70
CA PRO A 55 -1.24 -5.51 11.87
C PRO A 55 -0.54 -5.11 13.19
N ASN A 56 0.70 -4.62 13.08
CA ASN A 56 1.53 -4.16 14.21
C ASN A 56 1.93 -2.69 14.04
N PRO A 57 0.98 -1.73 14.06
CA PRO A 57 1.31 -0.32 13.94
C PRO A 57 2.07 0.18 15.18
N MET A 58 2.85 1.26 15.01
CA MET A 58 3.43 1.96 16.16
C MET A 58 2.30 2.48 17.05
N PRO A 59 2.38 2.26 18.38
CA PRO A 59 1.40 2.84 19.30
C PRO A 59 1.44 4.37 19.25
N GLU A 60 0.29 4.99 19.26
CA GLU A 60 0.14 6.44 19.34
C GLU A 60 -0.61 6.83 20.63
N SER A 61 -0.05 7.76 21.39
CA SER A 61 -0.68 8.28 22.62
C SER A 61 -1.72 9.36 22.32
N VAL A 62 -2.58 9.14 21.34
CA VAL A 62 -3.64 10.06 20.94
C VAL A 62 -4.99 9.64 21.52
N LYS A 63 -5.82 10.62 21.88
CA LYS A 63 -7.15 10.40 22.51
C LYS A 63 -8.30 10.94 21.67
N ASP A 64 -8.02 11.73 20.66
CA ASP A 64 -9.01 12.45 19.83
C ASP A 64 -9.15 11.86 18.40
N ARG A 65 -8.46 10.79 18.10
CA ARG A 65 -8.57 10.03 16.84
C ARG A 65 -8.09 8.60 16.99
N CYS A 66 -8.39 7.76 16.02
CA CYS A 66 -7.87 6.40 15.98
C CYS A 66 -6.36 6.37 15.69
N THR A 67 -5.67 5.34 16.21
CA THR A 67 -4.28 5.03 15.83
C THR A 67 -4.23 4.69 14.36
N LYS A 68 -3.30 5.33 13.63
CA LYS A 68 -3.13 5.09 12.20
C LYS A 68 -2.45 3.74 11.95
N ALA A 69 -3.18 2.79 11.39
CA ALA A 69 -2.73 1.43 11.13
C ALA A 69 -2.59 1.10 9.64
N HIS A 70 -2.53 2.10 8.76
CA HIS A 70 -2.43 1.86 7.33
C HIS A 70 -1.65 2.95 6.59
N GLU A 71 -1.17 2.60 5.41
CA GLU A 71 -0.62 3.50 4.39
C GLU A 71 -1.26 3.23 3.04
N TYR A 72 -1.06 4.15 2.07
CA TYR A 72 -1.64 4.04 0.74
C TYR A 72 -0.59 3.63 -0.28
N ILE A 73 -1.00 2.76 -1.21
CA ILE A 73 -0.29 2.45 -2.45
C ILE A 73 -1.24 2.83 -3.57
N PHE A 74 -0.77 3.59 -4.55
CA PHE A 74 -1.59 3.99 -5.68
C PHE A 74 -1.12 3.29 -6.95
N LEU A 75 -2.05 2.71 -7.68
CA LEU A 75 -1.80 2.18 -9.01
C LEU A 75 -2.05 3.26 -10.04
N PHE A 76 -0.99 3.60 -10.77
CA PHE A 76 -1.03 4.53 -11.90
C PHE A 76 -0.66 3.84 -13.20
N SER A 77 -1.14 4.39 -14.31
CA SER A 77 -0.70 4.01 -15.64
C SER A 77 -0.57 5.24 -16.54
N LYS A 78 0.34 5.19 -17.52
CA LYS A 78 0.50 6.25 -18.52
C LYS A 78 -0.64 6.23 -19.54
N ASN A 79 -1.18 5.05 -19.83
CA ASN A 79 -2.17 4.86 -20.88
C ASN A 79 -3.41 4.13 -20.35
N LYS A 80 -4.52 4.24 -21.06
CA LYS A 80 -5.76 3.51 -20.77
C LYS A 80 -5.57 1.99 -20.82
N LYS A 81 -4.72 1.50 -21.76
CA LYS A 81 -4.30 0.09 -21.85
C LYS A 81 -2.87 -0.01 -21.34
N TYR A 82 -2.61 -0.89 -20.41
CA TYR A 82 -1.31 -1.09 -19.78
C TYR A 82 -1.15 -2.55 -19.38
N TYR A 83 0.09 -2.98 -19.17
CA TYR A 83 0.40 -4.31 -18.66
C TYR A 83 -0.03 -4.43 -17.19
N TYR A 84 -0.70 -5.53 -16.87
CA TYR A 84 -1.03 -5.89 -15.49
C TYR A 84 -1.24 -7.40 -15.38
N ASN A 85 -0.32 -8.07 -14.72
CA ASN A 85 -0.36 -9.52 -14.52
C ASN A 85 -1.12 -9.87 -13.23
N ASN A 86 -2.44 -9.99 -13.32
CA ASN A 86 -3.26 -10.35 -12.17
C ASN A 86 -3.06 -11.81 -11.73
N GLU A 87 -2.67 -12.71 -12.64
CA GLU A 87 -2.43 -14.13 -12.33
C GLU A 87 -1.25 -14.29 -11.36
N ALA A 88 -0.19 -13.50 -11.53
CA ALA A 88 1.02 -13.56 -10.72
C ALA A 88 0.81 -13.16 -9.24
N ILE A 89 -0.32 -12.50 -8.94
CA ILE A 89 -0.62 -11.97 -7.60
C ILE A 89 -1.93 -12.51 -7.01
N LYS A 90 -2.54 -13.52 -7.63
CA LYS A 90 -3.77 -14.13 -7.10
C LYS A 90 -3.59 -14.65 -5.67
N GLU A 91 -4.64 -14.52 -4.92
CA GLU A 91 -4.73 -15.07 -3.56
C GLU A 91 -5.44 -16.42 -3.56
N PRO A 92 -5.12 -17.33 -2.62
CA PRO A 92 -5.93 -18.52 -2.41
C PRO A 92 -7.39 -18.15 -2.18
N ALA A 93 -8.30 -18.82 -2.86
CA ALA A 93 -9.71 -18.67 -2.59
C ALA A 93 -10.08 -19.49 -1.35
N LYS A 94 -11.06 -18.97 -0.58
CA LYS A 94 -11.64 -19.77 0.49
C LYS A 94 -12.47 -20.87 -0.16
N ASP A 95 -12.19 -22.12 0.18
CA ASP A 95 -13.06 -23.21 -0.20
C ASP A 95 -14.39 -23.09 0.56
N TRP A 96 -15.43 -22.79 -0.19
CA TRP A 96 -16.79 -22.72 0.36
C TRP A 96 -17.50 -24.07 0.32
N GLY A 97 -16.83 -25.14 -0.13
CA GLY A 97 -17.43 -26.44 -0.40
C GLY A 97 -18.54 -26.35 -1.46
N THR A 98 -19.20 -27.45 -1.68
CA THR A 98 -20.41 -27.54 -2.54
C THR A 98 -21.63 -27.11 -1.74
N ARG A 99 -21.69 -25.84 -1.30
CA ARG A 99 -22.90 -25.32 -0.68
C ARG A 99 -23.98 -25.19 -1.76
N ASP A 100 -24.99 -26.01 -1.63
CA ASP A 100 -26.24 -25.82 -2.38
C ASP A 100 -26.89 -24.49 -1.93
N ARG A 101 -26.74 -23.46 -2.76
CA ARG A 101 -27.34 -22.13 -2.52
C ARG A 101 -28.79 -22.02 -3.01
N SER A 102 -29.34 -23.06 -3.63
CA SER A 102 -30.73 -23.08 -4.07
C SER A 102 -31.70 -23.02 -2.90
N LYS A 103 -31.27 -23.40 -1.70
CA LYS A 103 -32.02 -23.38 -0.44
C LYS A 103 -31.64 -22.25 0.51
N GLY A 104 -30.92 -21.23 0.05
CA GLY A 104 -30.47 -20.12 0.87
C GLY A 104 -31.61 -19.20 1.31
N LYS A 105 -31.48 -18.60 2.49
CA LYS A 105 -32.42 -17.69 3.18
C LYS A 105 -32.89 -16.46 2.36
N TYR A 106 -32.32 -16.26 1.17
CA TYR A 106 -32.61 -15.18 0.22
C TYR A 106 -33.32 -15.67 -1.05
N HIS A 107 -33.87 -16.88 -1.03
CA HIS A 107 -34.77 -17.34 -2.07
C HIS A 107 -36.16 -16.75 -1.77
N ASN A 108 -36.31 -15.44 -1.98
CA ASN A 108 -37.60 -14.81 -1.95
C ASN A 108 -38.29 -15.04 -3.30
N GLU A 109 -39.17 -15.99 -3.35
CA GLU A 109 -40.18 -16.08 -4.41
C GLU A 109 -40.90 -14.73 -4.46
N GLY A 110 -40.75 -13.99 -5.55
CA GLY A 110 -41.42 -12.70 -5.78
C GLY A 110 -40.58 -11.46 -5.89
N THR A 111 -39.24 -11.50 -5.67
CA THR A 111 -38.39 -10.30 -5.78
C THR A 111 -37.86 -10.00 -7.20
N GLY A 112 -38.15 -10.84 -8.20
CA GLY A 112 -37.68 -10.69 -9.58
C GLY A 112 -36.16 -10.80 -9.73
N LEU A 113 -35.42 -11.05 -8.63
CA LEU A 113 -33.98 -11.29 -8.68
C LEU A 113 -33.72 -12.67 -9.29
N GLN A 114 -33.04 -12.69 -10.43
CA GLN A 114 -32.63 -13.93 -11.09
C GLN A 114 -31.92 -14.83 -10.08
N PRO A 115 -32.23 -16.14 -10.01
CA PRO A 115 -31.44 -17.05 -9.20
C PRO A 115 -29.99 -16.96 -9.65
N HIS A 116 -29.07 -16.77 -8.70
CA HIS A 116 -27.62 -16.80 -9.00
C HIS A 116 -27.24 -18.22 -9.44
N SER A 117 -27.51 -18.55 -10.68
CA SER A 117 -27.19 -19.83 -11.31
C SER A 117 -25.69 -20.09 -11.53
N GLY A 118 -24.83 -19.34 -10.87
CA GLY A 118 -23.46 -19.21 -11.35
C GLY A 118 -22.33 -19.73 -10.48
N LEU A 119 -22.51 -20.16 -9.24
CA LEU A 119 -21.34 -20.40 -8.36
C LEU A 119 -21.33 -21.80 -7.73
N THR A 120 -21.52 -22.82 -8.52
CA THR A 120 -21.18 -24.20 -8.15
C THR A 120 -19.71 -24.54 -8.45
N LYS A 121 -18.94 -23.65 -9.10
CA LYS A 121 -17.52 -23.87 -9.35
C LYS A 121 -16.69 -23.31 -8.20
N SER A 122 -16.00 -24.17 -7.48
CA SER A 122 -14.93 -23.80 -6.58
C SER A 122 -13.72 -23.37 -7.42
N TYR A 123 -13.25 -22.15 -7.20
CA TYR A 123 -12.02 -21.66 -7.83
C TYR A 123 -10.89 -21.74 -6.79
N PRO A 124 -9.72 -22.32 -7.13
CA PRO A 124 -8.62 -22.44 -6.18
C PRO A 124 -8.02 -21.09 -5.81
N THR A 125 -8.15 -20.12 -6.69
CA THR A 125 -7.61 -18.76 -6.51
C THR A 125 -8.65 -17.69 -6.81
N LYS A 126 -8.42 -16.49 -6.29
CA LYS A 126 -9.21 -15.28 -6.52
C LYS A 126 -8.28 -14.09 -6.77
N ASN A 127 -8.79 -13.05 -7.39
CA ASN A 127 -8.04 -11.81 -7.56
C ASN A 127 -7.62 -11.23 -6.21
N LYS A 128 -6.41 -10.68 -6.15
CA LYS A 128 -5.89 -10.01 -4.98
C LYS A 128 -6.78 -8.82 -4.62
N ARG A 129 -7.13 -8.71 -3.34
CA ARG A 129 -7.97 -7.61 -2.83
C ARG A 129 -7.12 -6.36 -2.62
N SER A 130 -7.78 -5.20 -2.54
CA SER A 130 -7.12 -3.89 -2.37
C SER A 130 -6.66 -3.58 -0.93
N VAL A 131 -6.90 -4.46 0.04
CA VAL A 131 -6.38 -4.32 1.40
C VAL A 131 -5.37 -5.42 1.65
N TRP A 132 -4.11 -5.02 1.82
CA TRP A 132 -2.97 -5.92 2.01
C TRP A 132 -2.48 -5.86 3.46
N SER A 133 -2.62 -6.96 4.19
CA SER A 133 -2.11 -7.06 5.55
C SER A 133 -0.67 -7.55 5.51
N VAL A 134 0.27 -6.62 5.67
CA VAL A 134 1.71 -6.92 5.67
C VAL A 134 2.34 -6.34 6.93
N THR A 135 2.96 -7.22 7.72
CA THR A 135 3.60 -6.86 8.99
C THR A 135 4.90 -6.11 8.75
N ASN A 136 5.13 -5.02 9.47
CA ASN A 136 6.41 -4.35 9.51
C ASN A 136 7.48 -5.30 10.08
N LYS A 137 8.60 -5.43 9.35
CA LYS A 137 9.77 -6.20 9.81
C LYS A 137 10.84 -5.22 10.29
N PRO A 138 11.47 -5.47 11.45
CA PRO A 138 12.61 -4.65 11.88
C PRO A 138 13.73 -4.73 10.84
N TYR A 139 14.30 -3.60 10.50
CA TYR A 139 15.50 -3.51 9.67
C TYR A 139 16.73 -3.33 10.57
N LYS A 140 17.80 -4.12 10.33
CA LYS A 140 18.95 -4.15 11.24
C LYS A 140 19.92 -2.99 11.05
N ASP A 141 19.94 -2.41 9.84
CA ASP A 141 20.85 -1.32 9.51
C ASP A 141 20.22 0.05 9.75
N ALA A 142 21.02 1.10 9.78
CA ALA A 142 20.61 2.47 10.15
C ALA A 142 19.76 3.14 9.05
N HIS A 143 18.64 2.55 8.65
CA HIS A 143 17.67 3.13 7.74
C HIS A 143 16.30 3.29 8.39
N PHE A 144 15.75 4.50 8.30
CA PHE A 144 14.41 4.81 8.77
C PHE A 144 13.36 4.48 7.71
N ALA A 145 12.19 4.01 8.15
CA ALA A 145 10.99 3.83 7.32
C ALA A 145 11.12 2.84 6.14
N VAL A 146 11.82 1.73 6.33
CA VAL A 146 11.93 0.68 5.30
C VAL A 146 10.65 -0.15 5.24
N TYR A 147 10.08 -0.30 4.05
CA TYR A 147 8.95 -1.21 3.84
C TYR A 147 9.45 -2.67 3.61
N PRO A 148 8.66 -3.67 4.02
CA PRO A 148 9.06 -5.06 3.89
C PRO A 148 9.01 -5.54 2.42
N PRO A 149 9.88 -6.48 2.00
CA PRO A 149 9.87 -7.06 0.65
C PRO A 149 8.50 -7.61 0.23
N ASP A 150 7.78 -8.23 1.16
CA ASP A 150 6.45 -8.80 0.92
C ASP A 150 5.41 -7.77 0.46
N LEU A 151 5.65 -6.48 0.70
CA LEU A 151 4.79 -5.39 0.25
C LEU A 151 5.03 -5.03 -1.22
N ILE A 152 6.31 -4.95 -1.64
CA ILE A 152 6.67 -4.50 -2.99
C ILE A 152 6.65 -5.64 -4.02
N GLU A 153 6.83 -6.87 -3.57
CA GLU A 153 6.84 -8.04 -4.45
C GLU A 153 5.60 -8.15 -5.34
N PRO A 154 4.36 -8.07 -4.83
CA PRO A 154 3.17 -8.11 -5.67
C PRO A 154 3.07 -6.90 -6.62
N CYS A 155 3.61 -5.73 -6.25
CA CYS A 155 3.64 -4.56 -7.13
C CYS A 155 4.52 -4.82 -8.35
N ILE A 156 5.73 -5.36 -8.15
CA ILE A 156 6.67 -5.70 -9.23
C ILE A 156 6.11 -6.82 -10.10
N LYS A 157 5.58 -7.89 -9.51
CA LYS A 157 4.99 -9.02 -10.24
C LYS A 157 3.81 -8.61 -11.12
N ALA A 158 2.97 -7.71 -10.63
CA ALA A 158 1.81 -7.25 -11.38
C ALA A 158 2.16 -6.24 -12.47
N GLY A 159 3.13 -5.37 -12.21
CA GLY A 159 3.42 -4.21 -13.06
C GLY A 159 4.55 -4.40 -14.07
N SER A 160 5.26 -5.54 -14.06
CA SER A 160 6.40 -5.78 -14.94
C SER A 160 6.56 -7.24 -15.36
N GLU A 161 7.20 -7.49 -16.50
CA GLU A 161 7.65 -8.80 -16.96
C GLU A 161 9.09 -9.08 -16.50
N VAL A 162 9.54 -10.34 -16.63
CA VAL A 162 10.95 -10.70 -16.42
C VAL A 162 11.79 -10.00 -17.47
N GLY A 163 12.88 -9.36 -17.04
CA GLY A 163 13.76 -8.55 -17.91
C GLY A 163 13.37 -7.07 -18.03
N ASP A 164 12.20 -6.66 -17.50
CA ASP A 164 11.82 -5.25 -17.45
C ASP A 164 12.63 -4.48 -16.42
N ILE A 165 12.64 -3.14 -16.53
CA ILE A 165 13.33 -2.23 -15.63
C ILE A 165 12.35 -1.69 -14.59
N VAL A 166 12.69 -1.83 -13.30
CA VAL A 166 11.98 -1.25 -12.17
C VAL A 166 12.71 0.01 -11.71
N LEU A 167 12.05 1.16 -11.75
CA LEU A 167 12.59 2.43 -11.25
C LEU A 167 12.10 2.70 -9.84
N ASP A 168 13.04 3.00 -8.94
CA ASP A 168 12.75 3.53 -7.60
C ASP A 168 13.51 4.85 -7.39
N PRO A 169 12.84 6.01 -7.50
CA PRO A 169 13.47 7.32 -7.33
C PRO A 169 13.81 7.64 -5.87
N PHE A 170 13.37 6.82 -4.91
CA PHE A 170 13.62 6.99 -3.47
C PHE A 170 14.07 5.68 -2.85
N MET A 171 15.07 5.04 -3.45
CA MET A 171 15.48 3.66 -3.18
C MET A 171 15.82 3.36 -1.72
N GLY A 172 16.30 4.35 -0.96
CA GLY A 172 16.65 4.17 0.46
C GLY A 172 17.60 2.98 0.66
N SER A 173 17.18 1.98 1.43
CA SER A 173 17.96 0.76 1.72
C SER A 173 18.04 -0.25 0.57
N GLY A 174 17.41 0.02 -0.58
CA GLY A 174 17.47 -0.86 -1.75
C GLY A 174 16.48 -2.03 -1.75
N THR A 175 15.42 -1.99 -0.94
CA THR A 175 14.42 -3.06 -0.89
C THR A 175 13.80 -3.35 -2.26
N THR A 176 13.43 -2.31 -3.02
CA THR A 176 12.91 -2.47 -4.39
C THR A 176 13.91 -3.17 -5.30
N ALA A 177 15.17 -2.73 -5.28
CA ALA A 177 16.23 -3.30 -6.11
C ALA A 177 16.47 -4.78 -5.80
N MET A 178 16.53 -5.12 -4.51
CA MET A 178 16.70 -6.50 -4.05
C MET A 178 15.57 -7.39 -4.55
N VAL A 179 14.32 -6.96 -4.42
CA VAL A 179 13.15 -7.74 -4.86
C VAL A 179 13.09 -7.80 -6.39
N ALA A 180 13.32 -6.71 -7.11
CA ALA A 180 13.35 -6.69 -8.56
C ALA A 180 14.37 -7.70 -9.11
N LYS A 181 15.60 -7.66 -8.59
CA LYS A 181 16.66 -8.61 -8.96
C LYS A 181 16.29 -10.06 -8.64
N ALA A 182 15.73 -10.33 -7.48
CA ALA A 182 15.29 -11.67 -7.08
C ALA A 182 14.18 -12.22 -8.02
N LEU A 183 13.38 -11.34 -8.59
CA LEU A 183 12.32 -11.66 -9.54
C LEU A 183 12.78 -11.65 -11.01
N GLY A 184 14.08 -11.45 -11.28
CA GLY A 184 14.64 -11.42 -12.64
C GLY A 184 14.31 -10.13 -13.43
N ARG A 185 14.13 -9.02 -12.73
CA ARG A 185 13.97 -7.68 -13.31
C ARG A 185 15.25 -6.89 -13.12
N ASP A 186 15.55 -6.00 -14.05
CA ASP A 186 16.55 -4.97 -13.86
C ASP A 186 15.99 -3.83 -12.99
N TYR A 187 16.87 -2.99 -12.46
CA TYR A 187 16.42 -1.86 -11.65
C TYR A 187 17.28 -0.62 -11.85
N ILE A 188 16.65 0.53 -11.67
CA ILE A 188 17.31 1.83 -11.55
C ILE A 188 16.86 2.44 -10.23
N GLY A 189 17.81 2.83 -9.39
CA GLY A 189 17.52 3.44 -8.11
C GLY A 189 18.24 4.76 -7.93
N LEU A 190 17.53 5.74 -7.35
CA LEU A 190 18.11 7.00 -6.94
C LEU A 190 18.15 7.06 -5.41
N SER A 191 19.29 7.44 -4.86
CA SER A 191 19.47 7.60 -3.41
C SER A 191 20.21 8.90 -3.14
N LEU A 192 19.74 9.66 -2.15
CA LEU A 192 20.41 10.86 -1.65
C LEU A 192 21.41 10.56 -0.52
N ILE A 193 21.44 9.32 -0.03
CA ILE A 193 22.19 8.93 1.18
C ILE A 193 23.49 8.20 0.84
N HIS A 194 23.55 7.53 -0.31
CA HIS A 194 24.70 6.74 -0.75
C HIS A 194 25.49 7.52 -1.81
N ILE A 195 26.18 8.55 -1.37
CA ILE A 195 27.15 9.27 -2.20
C ILE A 195 28.55 8.75 -1.86
#